data_8b5ce0789c06e11ecd31311b53822bbf
#
_entry.id   8b5ce0789c06e11ecd31311b53822bbf
#
_cell.length_a   1.000
_cell.length_b   1.000
_cell.length_c   1.000
_cell.angle_alpha   90.00
_cell.angle_beta   90.00
_cell.angle_gamma   90.00
#
_symmetry.space_group_name_H-M   'P 1'
#
loop_
_entity.id
_entity.type
_entity.pdbx_description
1 polymer ?
#
loop_
_entity_poly.entity_id
_entity_poly.type
_entity_poly.pdbx_seq_one_letter_code
_entity_poly.pdbx_strand_id
1 'polypeptide(L)'
;MSSRNITLEKPSFKGSLRCVFLANGWYEWQRQNNAKTPFFHYIENELLYFAGIYNLNSGCAVVTCQSSETVSHVHHRQPLLLDESQTTEWIEGKYEIKRKKDDQVQVYEVSKNVNSPRNNSPELLDKS
;
A
#
# COMPACT_ATOMS: atom_id res chain seq x y z
N MET A 1 18.44 -1.90 1.16
CA MET A 1 18.10 -3.03 0.58
C MET A 1 16.70 -3.19 0.17
N SER A 2 16.47 -3.20 -0.86
CA SER A 2 15.19 -2.92 -1.26
C SER A 2 14.47 -4.06 -1.84
N SER A 3 15.08 -4.88 -2.55
CA SER A 3 14.35 -5.88 -3.30
C SER A 3 14.19 -7.14 -2.50
N ARG A 4 12.99 -7.42 -2.11
CA ARG A 4 12.63 -8.65 -1.43
C ARG A 4 11.56 -9.36 -2.22
N ASN A 5 11.57 -10.67 -2.15
CA ASN A 5 10.50 -11.46 -2.72
C ASN A 5 9.47 -11.74 -1.63
N ILE A 6 8.22 -11.79 -2.04
CA ILE A 6 7.12 -12.14 -1.15
C ILE A 6 6.51 -13.42 -1.67
N THR A 7 6.40 -14.40 -0.80
CA THR A 7 5.74 -15.65 -1.15
C THR A 7 4.41 -15.71 -0.43
N LEU A 8 3.34 -15.90 -1.19
CA LEU A 8 1.99 -15.87 -0.65
C LEU A 8 1.51 -17.29 -0.41
N GLU A 9 1.77 -17.77 0.79
CA GLU A 9 1.36 -19.14 1.15
C GLU A 9 0.42 -19.17 2.34
N LYS A 10 -0.01 -18.01 2.79
CA LYS A 10 -0.89 -17.98 3.96
C LYS A 10 -2.26 -18.54 3.62
N PRO A 11 -2.85 -19.30 4.54
CA PRO A 11 -4.17 -19.89 4.29
C PRO A 11 -5.24 -18.87 3.95
N SER A 12 -5.10 -17.63 4.45
CA SER A 12 -6.08 -16.58 4.19
C SER A 12 -6.20 -16.24 2.70
N PHE A 13 -5.22 -16.60 1.89
CA PHE A 13 -5.30 -16.34 0.46
C PHE A 13 -5.92 -17.49 -0.33
N LYS A 14 -6.16 -18.62 0.31
CA LYS A 14 -6.76 -19.77 -0.40
C LYS A 14 -8.19 -19.44 -0.78
N GLY A 15 -8.53 -19.79 -2.01
CA GLY A 15 -9.88 -19.58 -2.52
C GLY A 15 -10.21 -18.17 -2.90
N SER A 16 -9.26 -17.23 -2.75
CA SER A 16 -9.47 -15.86 -3.16
C SER A 16 -8.97 -15.66 -4.57
N LEU A 17 -9.65 -14.79 -5.30
CA LEU A 17 -9.22 -14.35 -6.62
C LEU A 17 -8.33 -13.13 -6.46
N ARG A 18 -7.54 -12.85 -7.48
CA ARG A 18 -6.60 -11.75 -7.42
C ARG A 18 -7.05 -10.58 -8.26
N CYS A 19 -6.72 -9.39 -7.78
CA CYS A 19 -7.02 -8.16 -8.49
C CYS A 19 -5.91 -7.15 -8.23
N VAL A 20 -6.00 -6.00 -8.87
CA VAL A 20 -5.05 -4.91 -8.71
C VAL A 20 -5.83 -3.65 -8.45
N PHE A 21 -5.43 -2.89 -7.43
CA PHE A 21 -6.02 -1.58 -7.15
C PHE A 21 -5.11 -0.50 -7.68
N LEU A 22 -5.67 0.52 -8.31
CA LEU A 22 -4.92 1.69 -8.76
C LEU A 22 -5.17 2.83 -7.81
N ALA A 23 -4.11 3.55 -7.47
CA ALA A 23 -4.23 4.68 -6.55
C ALA A 23 -3.12 5.68 -6.80
N ASN A 24 -3.34 6.92 -6.38
CA ASN A 24 -2.30 7.93 -6.41
C ASN A 24 -1.34 7.78 -5.24
N GLY A 25 -1.75 7.11 -4.20
CA GLY A 25 -0.95 6.89 -3.02
C GLY A 25 -1.80 6.30 -1.92
N TRP A 26 -1.30 6.30 -0.71
CA TRP A 26 -2.09 5.78 0.40
C TRP A 26 -1.74 6.52 1.68
N TYR A 27 -2.67 6.49 2.65
CA TYR A 27 -2.47 7.08 3.96
C TYR A 27 -2.13 6.01 4.97
N GLU A 28 -1.23 6.34 5.90
CA GLU A 28 -0.96 5.52 7.08
C GLU A 28 -0.76 6.44 8.26
N TRP A 29 -1.05 5.94 9.45
CA TRP A 29 -0.96 6.73 10.66
C TRP A 29 0.21 6.23 11.49
N GLN A 30 1.13 7.16 11.81
CA GLN A 30 2.23 6.88 12.71
C GLN A 30 1.72 7.06 14.14
N ARG A 31 1.97 6.08 14.99
CA ARG A 31 1.56 6.17 16.39
C ARG A 31 2.77 6.45 17.24
N GLN A 32 2.76 7.56 17.97
CA GLN A 32 3.81 7.93 18.91
C GLN A 32 3.19 8.68 20.06
N ASN A 33 3.54 8.31 21.29
CA ASN A 33 3.12 9.05 22.49
C ASN A 33 1.61 9.27 22.55
N ASN A 34 0.85 8.23 22.22
CA ASN A 34 -0.62 8.26 22.21
C ASN A 34 -1.21 9.18 21.16
N ALA A 35 -0.40 9.63 20.21
CA ALA A 35 -0.88 10.45 19.11
C ALA A 35 -0.83 9.67 17.82
N LYS A 36 -1.72 9.99 16.88
CA LYS A 36 -1.76 9.43 15.56
C LYS A 36 -1.52 10.54 14.56
N THR A 37 -0.46 10.43 13.78
CA THR A 37 -0.11 11.42 12.78
C THR A 37 -0.23 10.79 11.40
N PRO A 38 -1.06 11.35 10.51
CA PRO A 38 -1.24 10.78 9.18
C PRO A 38 -0.12 11.18 8.25
N PHE A 39 0.30 10.24 7.43
CA PHE A 39 1.31 10.45 6.40
C PHE A 39 0.77 9.95 5.07
N PHE A 40 1.04 10.68 4.00
CA PHE A 40 0.67 10.27 2.67
C PHE A 40 1.90 9.69 1.98
N HIS A 41 1.70 8.53 1.36
CA HIS A 41 2.76 7.78 0.67
C HIS A 41 2.48 7.80 -0.83
N TYR A 42 3.49 8.06 -1.63
CA TYR A 42 3.28 8.18 -3.07
C TYR A 42 4.60 7.96 -3.81
N ILE A 43 4.51 7.79 -5.12
CA ILE A 43 5.68 7.80 -6.00
C ILE A 43 5.47 8.96 -6.95
N GLU A 44 6.47 9.82 -7.07
CA GLU A 44 6.39 11.04 -7.85
C GLU A 44 5.98 10.75 -9.29
N ASN A 45 4.92 11.41 -9.75
CA ASN A 45 4.44 11.32 -11.13
C ASN A 45 4.01 9.92 -11.58
N GLU A 46 3.64 9.05 -10.64
CA GLU A 46 3.22 7.70 -10.99
C GLU A 46 1.93 7.31 -10.30
N LEU A 47 1.15 6.50 -11.00
CA LEU A 47 0.07 5.76 -10.35
C LEU A 47 0.67 4.52 -9.70
N LEU A 48 0.09 4.13 -8.58
CA LEU A 48 0.52 2.93 -7.87
C LEU A 48 -0.42 1.78 -8.18
N TYR A 49 0.15 0.60 -8.25
CA TYR A 49 -0.63 -0.63 -8.43
C TYR A 49 -0.46 -1.45 -7.16
N PHE A 50 -1.55 -1.69 -6.45
CA PHE A 50 -1.52 -2.51 -5.23
C PHE A 50 -2.02 -3.90 -5.55
N ALA A 51 -1.28 -4.90 -5.09
CA ALA A 51 -1.76 -6.28 -5.17
C ALA A 51 -3.01 -6.40 -4.30
N GLY A 52 -4.04 -7.03 -4.83
CA GLY A 52 -5.28 -7.20 -4.12
C GLY A 52 -5.83 -8.59 -4.27
N ILE A 53 -6.78 -8.92 -3.39
CA ILE A 53 -7.52 -10.17 -3.46
C ILE A 53 -8.99 -9.85 -3.27
N TYR A 54 -9.84 -10.74 -3.75
CA TYR A 54 -11.27 -10.59 -3.56
C TYR A 54 -11.94 -11.95 -3.56
N ASN A 55 -13.09 -12.02 -2.92
CA ASN A 55 -13.96 -13.16 -3.13
C ASN A 55 -15.41 -12.67 -3.05
N LEU A 56 -16.31 -13.47 -3.62
CA LEU A 56 -17.68 -13.03 -3.81
C LEU A 56 -18.44 -12.84 -2.49
N ASN A 57 -17.97 -13.47 -1.42
CA ASN A 57 -18.66 -13.41 -0.14
C ASN A 57 -18.11 -12.33 0.79
N SER A 58 -16.80 -12.06 0.70
CA SER A 58 -16.14 -11.20 1.69
C SER A 58 -15.69 -9.85 1.13
N GLY A 59 -15.82 -9.63 -0.18
CA GLY A 59 -15.39 -8.39 -0.79
C GLY A 59 -13.93 -8.43 -1.18
N CYS A 60 -13.28 -7.28 -1.18
CA CYS A 60 -11.91 -7.17 -1.65
C CYS A 60 -11.01 -6.50 -0.60
N ALA A 61 -9.72 -6.76 -0.70
CA ALA A 61 -8.74 -6.19 0.24
C ALA A 61 -7.40 -6.03 -0.44
N VAL A 62 -6.65 -5.02 -0.01
CA VAL A 62 -5.28 -4.83 -0.46
C VAL A 62 -4.39 -5.82 0.31
N VAL A 63 -3.49 -6.47 -0.41
CA VAL A 63 -2.50 -7.34 0.20
C VAL A 63 -1.42 -6.45 0.82
N THR A 64 -1.08 -6.72 2.09
CA THR A 64 -0.04 -5.96 2.75
C THR A 64 1.18 -6.83 3.01
N CYS A 65 2.29 -6.17 3.26
CA CYS A 65 3.55 -6.83 3.53
C CYS A 65 4.33 -5.99 4.56
N GLN A 66 5.44 -6.51 5.01
CA GLN A 66 6.30 -5.78 5.92
C GLN A 66 6.79 -4.51 5.23
N SER A 67 6.75 -3.39 5.93
CA SER A 67 7.17 -2.12 5.36
C SER A 67 8.64 -2.13 5.00
N SER A 68 8.98 -1.48 3.89
CA SER A 68 10.37 -1.26 3.53
C SER A 68 10.99 -0.24 4.47
N GLU A 69 12.30 -0.13 4.41
CA GLU A 69 13.02 0.80 5.28
C GLU A 69 12.63 2.24 5.05
N THR A 70 12.21 2.57 3.82
CA THR A 70 11.85 3.95 3.50
C THR A 70 10.61 4.43 4.23
N VAL A 71 9.72 3.52 4.63
CA VAL A 71 8.46 3.91 5.26
C VAL A 71 8.20 3.23 6.60
N SER A 72 9.15 2.44 7.09
CA SER A 72 8.93 1.69 8.33
C SER A 72 8.76 2.59 9.54
N HIS A 73 9.24 3.83 9.46
CA HIS A 73 9.08 4.78 10.57
C HIS A 73 7.64 5.24 10.74
N VAL A 74 6.79 5.04 9.73
CA VAL A 74 5.38 5.41 9.82
C VAL A 74 4.56 4.23 10.31
N HIS A 75 4.72 3.08 9.69
CA HIS A 75 3.92 1.91 10.01
C HIS A 75 4.69 0.65 9.64
N HIS A 76 4.43 -0.44 10.35
CA HIS A 76 5.19 -1.68 10.13
C HIS A 76 4.70 -2.49 8.92
N ARG A 77 3.53 -2.15 8.37
CA ARG A 77 3.00 -2.83 7.18
C ARG A 77 2.76 -1.81 6.09
N GLN A 78 2.80 -2.26 4.86
CA GLN A 78 2.48 -1.42 3.71
C GLN A 78 1.77 -2.25 2.65
N PRO A 79 1.07 -1.60 1.70
CA PRO A 79 0.52 -2.34 0.56
C PRO A 79 1.66 -2.95 -0.24
N LEU A 80 1.40 -4.14 -0.81
CA LEU A 80 2.35 -4.76 -1.72
C LEU A 80 2.25 -4.04 -3.06
N LEU A 81 3.32 -3.33 -3.43
CA LEU A 81 3.35 -2.54 -4.65
C LEU A 81 3.86 -3.38 -5.81
N LEU A 82 3.20 -3.22 -6.95
CA LEU A 82 3.57 -3.90 -8.18
C LEU A 82 4.00 -2.87 -9.20
N ASP A 83 4.91 -3.25 -10.10
CA ASP A 83 5.12 -2.42 -11.28
C ASP A 83 4.12 -2.87 -12.36
N GLU A 84 4.10 -2.17 -13.47
CA GLU A 84 3.09 -2.42 -14.50
C GLU A 84 3.18 -3.86 -15.02
N SER A 85 4.38 -4.37 -15.22
CA SER A 85 4.53 -5.74 -15.73
C SER A 85 4.13 -6.77 -14.68
N GLN A 86 4.30 -6.44 -13.41
CA GLN A 86 3.95 -7.38 -12.33
C GLN A 86 2.46 -7.49 -12.13
N THR A 87 1.67 -6.54 -12.61
CA THR A 87 0.22 -6.64 -12.47
C THR A 87 -0.31 -7.88 -13.18
N THR A 88 0.20 -8.16 -14.37
CA THR A 88 -0.21 -9.37 -15.09
C THR A 88 0.24 -10.62 -14.34
N GLU A 89 1.48 -10.64 -13.87
CA GLU A 89 1.98 -11.78 -13.12
C GLU A 89 1.15 -12.04 -11.87
N TRP A 90 0.76 -10.98 -11.20
CA TRP A 90 -0.03 -11.11 -9.99
C TRP A 90 -1.39 -11.73 -10.30
N ILE A 91 -2.07 -11.22 -11.32
CA ILE A 91 -3.40 -11.71 -11.68
C ILE A 91 -3.34 -13.16 -12.15
N GLU A 92 -2.25 -13.55 -12.82
CA GLU A 92 -2.07 -14.90 -13.30
C GLU A 92 -1.72 -15.89 -12.20
N GLY A 93 -1.52 -15.42 -10.98
CA GLY A 93 -1.32 -16.31 -9.85
C GLY A 93 0.11 -16.55 -9.44
N LYS A 94 1.03 -15.69 -9.85
CA LYS A 94 2.42 -15.86 -9.45
C LYS A 94 2.54 -15.72 -7.94
N TYR A 95 3.22 -16.62 -7.30
CA TYR A 95 3.33 -16.65 -5.84
C TYR A 95 4.45 -15.80 -5.31
N GLU A 96 5.49 -15.58 -6.08
CA GLU A 96 6.66 -14.86 -5.64
C GLU A 96 6.74 -13.53 -6.34
N ILE A 97 6.70 -12.43 -5.57
CA ILE A 97 6.67 -11.08 -6.12
C ILE A 97 7.89 -10.33 -5.62
N LYS A 98 8.71 -9.84 -6.53
CA LYS A 98 9.87 -9.04 -6.20
C LYS A 98 9.44 -7.60 -5.96
N ARG A 99 9.91 -7.03 -4.86
CA ARG A 99 9.50 -5.67 -4.46
C ARG A 99 10.40 -4.65 -5.16
N LYS A 100 9.94 -4.16 -6.30
CA LYS A 100 10.73 -3.28 -7.16
C LYS A 100 10.47 -1.81 -6.95
N LYS A 101 9.33 -1.44 -6.37
CA LYS A 101 8.92 -0.04 -6.27
C LYS A 101 9.18 0.59 -4.92
N ASP A 102 9.53 -0.21 -3.92
CA ASP A 102 9.56 0.27 -2.54
C ASP A 102 10.51 1.44 -2.34
N ASP A 103 11.66 1.43 -2.99
CA ASP A 103 12.66 2.47 -2.79
C ASP A 103 12.27 3.81 -3.38
N GLN A 104 11.24 3.83 -4.24
CA GLN A 104 10.78 5.05 -4.88
C GLN A 104 9.70 5.76 -4.08
N VAL A 105 9.18 5.13 -3.03
CA VAL A 105 8.07 5.69 -2.26
C VAL A 105 8.58 6.85 -1.43
N GLN A 106 7.84 7.95 -1.49
CA GLN A 106 8.08 9.14 -0.68
C GLN A 106 6.91 9.32 0.26
N VAL A 107 7.17 9.94 1.41
CA VAL A 107 6.12 10.18 2.39
C VAL A 107 6.23 11.60 2.90
N TYR A 108 5.07 12.15 3.28
CA TYR A 108 5.06 13.42 4.01
C TYR A 108 3.88 13.45 4.96
N GLU A 109 4.06 14.22 6.01
CA GLU A 109 3.00 14.41 7.00
C GLU A 109 1.91 15.28 6.39
N VAL A 110 0.65 14.91 6.62
CA VAL A 110 -0.48 15.68 6.11
C VAL A 110 -1.30 16.18 7.28
N SER A 111 -2.26 17.05 6.96
CA SER A 111 -3.14 17.60 7.98
C SER A 111 -3.92 16.51 8.67
N LYS A 112 -4.07 16.64 10.00
CA LYS A 112 -4.86 15.68 10.76
C LYS A 112 -6.34 15.68 10.37
N ASN A 113 -6.74 16.60 9.52
CA ASN A 113 -8.11 16.62 9.00
C ASN A 113 -8.46 15.36 8.22
N VAL A 114 -7.47 14.61 7.72
CA VAL A 114 -7.77 13.36 7.05
C VAL A 114 -8.41 12.33 7.98
N ASN A 115 -8.35 12.56 9.29
CA ASN A 115 -9.02 11.69 10.24
C ASN A 115 -10.54 11.91 10.28
N SER A 116 -11.03 12.97 9.64
CA SER A 116 -12.46 13.27 9.60
C SER A 116 -13.06 12.74 8.31
N PRO A 117 -14.13 11.93 8.39
CA PRO A 117 -14.73 11.40 7.17
C PRO A 117 -15.34 12.47 6.27
N ARG A 118 -15.47 13.70 6.76
CA ARG A 118 -16.04 14.80 5.98
C ARG A 118 -15.01 15.50 5.11
N ASN A 119 -13.73 15.28 5.36
CA ASN A 119 -12.67 15.99 4.66
C ASN A 119 -12.11 15.13 3.53
N ASN A 120 -12.57 15.40 2.32
CA ASN A 120 -12.12 14.70 1.13
C ASN A 120 -11.66 15.70 0.08
N SER A 121 -10.96 16.72 0.50
CA SER A 121 -10.49 17.77 -0.39
C SER A 121 -9.09 17.46 -0.87
N PRO A 122 -8.73 17.81 -2.11
CA PRO A 122 -7.34 17.67 -2.56
C PRO A 122 -6.34 18.42 -1.69
N GLU A 123 -6.79 19.42 -0.96
CA GLU A 123 -5.92 20.16 -0.05
C GLU A 123 -5.33 19.28 1.05
N LEU A 124 -5.97 18.17 1.34
CA LEU A 124 -5.44 17.24 2.33
C LEU A 124 -4.14 16.58 1.90
N LEU A 125 -3.80 16.67 0.63
CA LEU A 125 -2.56 16.10 0.12
C LEU A 125 -1.39 17.07 0.21
N ASP A 126 -1.63 18.31 0.57
CA ASP A 126 -0.56 19.28 0.72
C ASP A 126 0.26 18.95 1.97
N LYS A 127 1.55 19.22 1.89
CA LYS A 127 2.42 19.01 3.05
C LYS A 127 2.02 19.97 4.17
N SER A 128 2.02 19.46 5.38
CA SER A 128 1.65 20.25 6.55
C SER A 128 2.83 20.53 7.46
#